data_baa79f6bb99f1a4d901dd8b5d981eec4
#
_entry.id   baa79f6bb99f1a4d901dd8b5d981eec4
#
_cell.length_a   1.000
_cell.length_b   1.000
_cell.length_c   1.000
_cell.angle_alpha   90.00
_cell.angle_beta   90.00
_cell.angle_gamma   90.00
#
_symmetry.space_group_name_H-M   'P 1'
#
loop_
_entity.id
_entity.type
_entity.pdbx_description
1 polymer ?
#
loop_
_entity_poly.entity_id
_entity_poly.type
_entity_poly.pdbx_seq_one_letter_code
_entity_poly.pdbx_strand_id
1 'polypeptide(L)'
;MLNHTKKIKQIYEVIQKMIFYMIPEKWDKLYLYSSVIDMPDGGTSGELYFYYIPKGILKKKPVNVYEIPNKFNIDENEYLKLVKTLYDKIKQLREEFRKSESGTIWSNITITIQNFKFKVEYNYEDLMNDYFNSYEKHIIWRYKYLGISQEQVNKKDKEILNRYILGARTISRQEYYEAGIYIKDIENMVAYNTSKEYEKDQEEYLPENKPKSKKNQILLAADEIKKLQEQEGRK
;
A
#
# COMPACT_ATOMS: atom_id res chain seq x y z
N MET A 1 -21.89 -7.33 11.92
CA MET A 1 -20.62 -6.76 12.43
C MET A 1 -19.48 -7.79 12.48
N LEU A 2 -19.53 -8.82 13.33
CA LEU A 2 -18.43 -9.77 13.49
C LEU A 2 -17.89 -10.42 12.18
N ASN A 3 -18.76 -10.75 11.23
CA ASN A 3 -18.34 -11.39 9.98
C ASN A 3 -17.57 -10.45 9.02
N HIS A 4 -17.95 -9.17 8.95
CA HIS A 4 -17.24 -8.19 8.11
C HIS A 4 -15.84 -7.90 8.66
N THR A 5 -15.71 -7.74 9.97
CA THR A 5 -14.39 -7.52 10.62
C THR A 5 -13.46 -8.69 10.38
N LYS A 6 -13.95 -9.95 10.46
CA LYS A 6 -13.14 -11.14 10.17
C LYS A 6 -12.66 -11.17 8.71
N LYS A 7 -13.55 -10.83 7.77
CA LYS A 7 -13.24 -10.82 6.34
C LYS A 7 -12.24 -9.71 5.98
N ILE A 8 -12.40 -8.51 6.54
CA ILE A 8 -11.46 -7.41 6.41
C ILE A 8 -10.06 -7.84 6.91
N LYS A 9 -9.98 -8.48 8.08
CA LYS A 9 -8.72 -9.01 8.61
C LYS A 9 -8.07 -10.01 7.65
N GLN A 10 -8.83 -10.96 7.12
CA GLN A 10 -8.32 -11.94 6.14
C GLN A 10 -7.77 -11.28 4.87
N ILE A 11 -8.44 -10.24 4.36
CA ILE A 11 -7.95 -9.52 3.18
C ILE A 11 -6.64 -8.79 3.49
N TYR A 12 -6.50 -8.21 4.68
CA TYR A 12 -5.23 -7.59 5.10
C TYR A 12 -4.10 -8.61 5.19
N GLU A 13 -4.33 -9.78 5.73
CA GLU A 13 -3.34 -10.86 5.79
C GLU A 13 -2.87 -11.26 4.38
N VAL A 14 -3.80 -11.36 3.42
CA VAL A 14 -3.45 -11.63 2.02
C VAL A 14 -2.64 -10.49 1.42
N ILE A 15 -3.05 -9.23 1.61
CA ILE A 15 -2.32 -8.05 1.12
C ILE A 15 -0.89 -8.05 1.69
N GLN A 16 -0.72 -8.28 2.98
CA GLN A 16 0.60 -8.36 3.62
C GLN A 16 1.48 -9.43 2.99
N LYS A 17 0.97 -10.65 2.85
CA LYS A 17 1.70 -11.75 2.22
C LYS A 17 2.14 -11.39 0.80
N MET A 18 1.23 -10.83 -0.01
CA MET A 18 1.56 -10.39 -1.37
C MET A 18 2.69 -9.36 -1.38
N ILE A 19 2.60 -8.34 -0.53
CA ILE A 19 3.62 -7.29 -0.39
C ILE A 19 5.00 -7.89 -0.10
N PHE A 20 5.09 -8.88 0.82
CA PHE A 20 6.34 -9.53 1.16
C PHE A 20 6.92 -10.33 0.00
N TYR A 21 6.09 -11.09 -0.69
CA TYR A 21 6.53 -11.91 -1.80
C TYR A 21 6.99 -11.10 -3.03
N MET A 22 6.40 -9.91 -3.22
CA MET A 22 6.74 -9.05 -4.37
C MET A 22 8.14 -8.43 -4.29
N ILE A 23 8.78 -8.38 -3.10
CA ILE A 23 10.08 -7.75 -2.92
C ILE A 23 11.17 -8.82 -2.73
N PRO A 24 12.06 -9.06 -3.72
CA PRO A 24 13.01 -10.18 -3.69
C PRO A 24 14.30 -9.90 -2.90
N GLU A 25 14.34 -8.85 -2.08
CA GLU A 25 15.46 -8.52 -1.21
C GLU A 25 14.98 -8.06 0.17
N LYS A 26 15.88 -8.06 1.18
CA LYS A 26 15.55 -7.54 2.51
C LYS A 26 15.34 -6.03 2.45
N TRP A 27 14.37 -5.54 3.21
CA TRP A 27 14.01 -4.13 3.29
C TRP A 27 13.75 -3.70 4.74
N ASP A 28 13.86 -2.39 5.02
CA ASP A 28 13.66 -1.79 6.34
C ASP A 28 12.29 -1.11 6.46
N LYS A 29 11.81 -0.52 5.36
CA LYS A 29 10.54 0.19 5.28
C LYS A 29 9.87 -0.07 3.96
N LEU A 30 8.54 0.01 4.00
CA LEU A 30 7.70 -0.11 2.83
C LEU A 30 6.58 0.91 2.89
N TYR A 31 6.23 1.44 1.73
CA TYR A 31 5.15 2.41 1.55
C TYR A 31 4.33 2.03 0.32
N LEU A 32 3.04 1.86 0.53
CA LEU A 32 2.10 1.59 -0.55
C LEU A 32 0.95 2.58 -0.46
N TYR A 33 0.66 3.27 -1.53
CA TYR A 33 -0.55 4.06 -1.74
C TYR A 33 -1.43 3.37 -2.75
N SER A 34 -2.74 3.38 -2.54
CA SER A 34 -3.70 2.99 -3.55
C SER A 34 -4.95 3.81 -3.47
N SER A 35 -5.41 4.31 -4.61
CA SER A 35 -6.70 4.96 -4.77
C SER A 35 -7.69 4.04 -5.50
N VAL A 36 -8.97 4.18 -5.17
CA VAL A 36 -10.07 3.52 -5.88
C VAL A 36 -11.20 4.52 -6.03
N ILE A 37 -11.52 4.87 -7.26
CA ILE A 37 -12.51 5.88 -7.64
C ILE A 37 -13.65 5.18 -8.34
N ASP A 38 -14.88 5.38 -7.88
CA ASP A 38 -16.07 4.88 -8.57
C ASP A 38 -16.35 5.78 -9.78
N MET A 39 -16.48 5.16 -10.96
CA MET A 39 -16.75 5.86 -12.20
C MET A 39 -18.25 5.90 -12.49
N PRO A 40 -18.75 6.94 -13.19
CA PRO A 40 -20.17 7.07 -13.51
C PRO A 40 -20.75 5.91 -14.32
N ASP A 41 -19.93 5.20 -15.08
CA ASP A 41 -20.29 4.01 -15.86
C ASP A 41 -20.42 2.72 -15.04
N GLY A 42 -20.22 2.81 -13.71
CA GLY A 42 -20.26 1.67 -12.79
C GLY A 42 -18.91 0.94 -12.66
N GLY A 43 -17.87 1.37 -13.40
CA GLY A 43 -16.51 0.87 -13.25
C GLY A 43 -15.74 1.48 -12.08
N THR A 44 -14.50 1.06 -11.92
CA THR A 44 -13.56 1.69 -10.97
C THR A 44 -12.26 2.05 -11.66
N SER A 45 -11.72 3.23 -11.34
CA SER A 45 -10.38 3.67 -11.72
C SER A 45 -9.53 3.89 -10.48
N GLY A 46 -8.23 4.04 -10.64
CA GLY A 46 -7.35 4.38 -9.53
C GLY A 46 -5.90 4.03 -9.81
N GLU A 47 -5.06 4.23 -8.80
CA GLU A 47 -3.61 4.17 -8.90
C GLU A 47 -3.03 3.34 -7.77
N LEU A 48 -1.82 2.83 -7.99
CA LEU A 48 -1.03 2.14 -6.99
C LEU A 48 0.42 2.63 -7.07
N TYR A 49 0.90 3.26 -5.99
CA TYR A 49 2.30 3.61 -5.79
C TYR A 49 2.88 2.69 -4.73
N PHE A 50 3.99 2.04 -5.03
CA PHE A 50 4.56 1.08 -4.12
C PHE A 50 6.08 1.23 -4.10
N TYR A 51 6.63 1.56 -2.92
CA TYR A 51 8.04 1.81 -2.69
C TYR A 51 8.55 1.04 -1.48
N TYR A 52 9.81 0.63 -1.52
CA TYR A 52 10.47 0.07 -0.36
C TYR A 52 11.87 0.67 -0.18
N ILE A 53 12.38 0.64 1.03
CA ILE A 53 13.76 1.02 1.35
C ILE A 53 14.55 -0.26 1.60
N PRO A 54 15.50 -0.62 0.71
CA PRO A 54 16.33 -1.81 0.89
C PRO A 54 17.09 -1.78 2.21
N LYS A 55 17.22 -2.92 2.88
CA LYS A 55 17.99 -3.05 4.11
C LYS A 55 19.46 -2.73 3.87
N GLY A 56 20.08 -1.95 4.76
CA GLY A 56 21.50 -1.64 4.65
C GLY A 56 22.02 -0.74 5.77
N ILE A 57 23.34 -0.67 5.92
CA ILE A 57 24.03 0.13 6.94
C ILE A 57 23.95 1.63 6.63
N LEU A 58 23.98 1.98 5.34
CA LEU A 58 23.87 3.36 4.87
C LEU A 58 22.41 3.69 4.50
N LYS A 59 22.05 4.97 4.62
CA LYS A 59 20.73 5.45 4.19
C LYS A 59 20.49 5.13 2.70
N LYS A 60 19.55 4.26 2.42
CA LYS A 60 19.17 3.85 1.07
C LYS A 60 18.07 4.75 0.53
N LYS A 61 18.07 4.96 -0.78
CA LYS A 61 16.95 5.64 -1.48
C LYS A 61 15.77 4.70 -1.59
N PRO A 62 14.53 5.21 -1.55
CA PRO A 62 13.34 4.44 -1.89
C PRO A 62 13.46 3.87 -3.30
N VAL A 63 13.13 2.59 -3.46
CA VAL A 63 13.06 1.89 -4.75
C VAL A 63 11.60 1.72 -5.12
N ASN A 64 11.24 2.11 -6.33
CA ASN A 64 9.92 1.84 -6.87
C ASN A 64 9.82 0.35 -7.23
N VAL A 65 8.76 -0.33 -6.81
CA VAL A 65 8.61 -1.76 -7.12
C VAL A 65 8.52 -2.06 -8.61
N TYR A 66 8.11 -1.11 -9.43
CA TYR A 66 8.11 -1.24 -10.89
C TYR A 66 9.53 -1.32 -11.49
N GLU A 67 10.56 -1.00 -10.72
CA GLU A 67 11.97 -1.19 -11.10
C GLU A 67 12.48 -2.62 -10.81
N ILE A 68 11.74 -3.42 -10.04
CA ILE A 68 12.12 -4.78 -9.63
C ILE A 68 12.36 -5.71 -10.82
N PRO A 69 11.52 -5.75 -11.87
CA PRO A 69 11.78 -6.59 -13.03
C PRO A 69 13.17 -6.36 -13.63
N ASN A 70 13.53 -5.11 -13.89
CA ASN A 70 14.84 -4.75 -14.42
C ASN A 70 15.97 -5.03 -13.41
N LYS A 71 15.79 -4.66 -12.16
CA LYS A 71 16.79 -4.80 -11.10
C LYS A 71 17.17 -6.26 -10.83
N PHE A 72 16.23 -7.19 -10.97
CA PHE A 72 16.40 -8.59 -10.61
C PHE A 72 16.26 -9.56 -11.78
N ASN A 73 16.19 -9.04 -13.01
CA ASN A 73 16.01 -9.82 -14.24
C ASN A 73 14.81 -10.79 -14.17
N ILE A 74 13.64 -10.21 -13.83
CA ILE A 74 12.37 -10.92 -13.72
C ILE A 74 11.52 -10.54 -14.92
N ASP A 75 10.65 -11.44 -15.37
CA ASP A 75 9.68 -11.14 -16.41
C ASP A 75 8.73 -10.02 -15.96
N GLU A 76 8.71 -8.93 -16.73
CA GLU A 76 7.91 -7.75 -16.38
C GLU A 76 6.42 -8.04 -16.40
N ASN A 77 5.94 -8.82 -17.38
CA ASN A 77 4.51 -9.14 -17.50
C ASN A 77 4.03 -9.99 -16.32
N GLU A 78 4.84 -10.96 -15.89
CA GLU A 78 4.50 -11.77 -14.70
C GLU A 78 4.50 -10.91 -13.43
N TYR A 79 5.44 -9.99 -13.30
CA TYR A 79 5.47 -9.07 -12.17
C TYR A 79 4.27 -8.11 -12.15
N LEU A 80 3.90 -7.56 -13.31
CA LEU A 80 2.73 -6.68 -13.44
C LEU A 80 1.41 -7.42 -13.13
N LYS A 81 1.31 -8.72 -13.38
CA LYS A 81 0.17 -9.53 -12.91
C LYS A 81 0.06 -9.56 -11.38
N LEU A 82 1.19 -9.65 -10.68
CA LEU A 82 1.21 -9.57 -9.21
C LEU A 82 0.75 -8.20 -8.73
N VAL A 83 1.26 -7.11 -9.34
CA VAL A 83 0.81 -5.75 -9.03
C VAL A 83 -0.70 -5.59 -9.23
N LYS A 84 -1.22 -6.08 -10.36
CA LYS A 84 -2.66 -6.07 -10.64
C LYS A 84 -3.45 -6.86 -9.58
N THR A 85 -2.97 -8.04 -9.21
CA THR A 85 -3.63 -8.89 -8.21
C THR A 85 -3.66 -8.19 -6.85
N LEU A 86 -2.56 -7.52 -6.46
CA LEU A 86 -2.51 -6.71 -5.22
C LEU A 86 -3.55 -5.58 -5.26
N TYR A 87 -3.63 -4.85 -6.38
CA TYR A 87 -4.63 -3.79 -6.56
C TYR A 87 -6.07 -4.34 -6.49
N ASP A 88 -6.33 -5.51 -7.07
CA ASP A 88 -7.65 -6.16 -7.01
C ASP A 88 -8.01 -6.55 -5.56
N LYS A 89 -7.04 -6.98 -4.73
CA LYS A 89 -7.27 -7.23 -3.29
C LYS A 89 -7.58 -5.95 -2.52
N ILE A 90 -6.96 -4.83 -2.87
CA ILE A 90 -7.28 -3.52 -2.28
C ILE A 90 -8.69 -3.07 -2.67
N LYS A 91 -9.11 -3.27 -3.91
CA LYS A 91 -10.51 -3.04 -4.32
C LYS A 91 -11.47 -3.93 -3.53
N GLN A 92 -11.14 -5.20 -3.34
CA GLN A 92 -11.94 -6.11 -2.53
C GLN A 92 -12.06 -5.63 -1.08
N LEU A 93 -10.96 -5.13 -0.50
CA LEU A 93 -10.97 -4.52 0.84
C LEU A 93 -11.97 -3.36 0.90
N ARG A 94 -11.93 -2.45 -0.08
CA ARG A 94 -12.85 -1.30 -0.16
C ARG A 94 -14.30 -1.74 -0.24
N GLU A 95 -14.61 -2.78 -1.01
CA GLU A 95 -15.96 -3.32 -1.11
C GLU A 95 -16.46 -3.92 0.22
N GLU A 96 -15.60 -4.53 1.02
CA GLU A 96 -15.99 -5.00 2.35
C GLU A 96 -16.27 -3.82 3.31
N PHE A 97 -15.54 -2.70 3.19
CA PHE A 97 -15.88 -1.47 3.91
C PHE A 97 -17.23 -0.89 3.46
N ARG A 98 -17.55 -0.93 2.16
CA ARG A 98 -18.85 -0.49 1.61
C ARG A 98 -20.03 -1.26 2.22
N LYS A 99 -19.84 -2.53 2.50
CA LYS A 99 -20.85 -3.41 3.11
C LYS A 99 -21.00 -3.21 4.62
N SER A 100 -20.09 -2.48 5.24
CA SER A 100 -20.20 -2.15 6.67
C SER A 100 -21.26 -1.06 6.89
N GLU A 101 -21.91 -1.07 8.07
CA GLU A 101 -23.04 -0.18 8.39
C GLU A 101 -22.68 1.31 8.41
N SER A 102 -21.38 1.67 8.44
CA SER A 102 -20.95 3.08 8.49
C SER A 102 -21.18 3.85 7.19
N GLY A 103 -21.38 3.17 6.06
CA GLY A 103 -21.68 3.78 4.75
C GLY A 103 -20.58 4.67 4.16
N THR A 104 -19.57 5.03 4.93
CA THR A 104 -18.47 5.90 4.51
C THR A 104 -17.36 5.06 3.86
N ILE A 105 -17.05 5.38 2.61
CA ILE A 105 -16.06 4.63 1.82
C ILE A 105 -14.85 5.52 1.59
N TRP A 106 -13.68 5.02 1.96
CA TRP A 106 -12.43 5.69 1.65
C TRP A 106 -12.15 5.73 0.13
N SER A 107 -11.54 6.80 -0.32
CA SER A 107 -11.11 7.00 -1.72
C SER A 107 -9.68 6.53 -1.97
N ASN A 108 -8.83 6.60 -0.95
CA ASN A 108 -7.47 6.09 -1.02
C ASN A 108 -6.98 5.60 0.34
N ILE A 109 -5.96 4.75 0.31
CA ILE A 109 -5.25 4.25 1.49
C ILE A 109 -3.76 4.42 1.32
N THR A 110 -3.07 4.64 2.45
CA THR A 110 -1.62 4.52 2.52
C THR A 110 -1.26 3.46 3.55
N ILE A 111 -0.53 2.43 3.13
CA ILE A 111 0.00 1.38 3.97
C ILE A 111 1.49 1.65 4.20
N THR A 112 1.91 1.67 5.45
CA THR A 112 3.32 1.79 5.84
C THR A 112 3.70 0.59 6.68
N ILE A 113 4.80 -0.08 6.33
CA ILE A 113 5.35 -1.16 7.13
C ILE A 113 6.78 -0.78 7.54
N GLN A 114 7.04 -0.76 8.84
CA GLN A 114 8.35 -0.49 9.41
C GLN A 114 8.50 -1.22 10.74
N ASN A 115 9.65 -1.89 10.95
CA ASN A 115 9.93 -2.63 12.19
C ASN A 115 8.78 -3.58 12.56
N PHE A 116 8.27 -4.32 11.59
CA PHE A 116 7.12 -5.24 11.73
C PHE A 116 5.80 -4.57 12.15
N LYS A 117 5.74 -3.24 12.16
CA LYS A 117 4.51 -2.51 12.42
C LYS A 117 3.83 -2.17 11.09
N PHE A 118 2.60 -2.64 10.96
CA PHE A 118 1.73 -2.37 9.82
C PHE A 118 0.78 -1.23 10.21
N LYS A 119 0.86 -0.12 9.47
CA LYS A 119 0.00 1.05 9.66
C LYS A 119 -0.79 1.29 8.39
N VAL A 120 -2.09 1.52 8.51
CA VAL A 120 -2.97 1.91 7.42
C VAL A 120 -3.56 3.28 7.71
N GLU A 121 -3.50 4.17 6.74
CA GLU A 121 -4.16 5.47 6.76
C GLU A 121 -5.22 5.49 5.66
N TYR A 122 -6.46 5.78 6.03
CA TYR A 122 -7.58 5.93 5.10
C TYR A 122 -7.85 7.41 4.86
N ASN A 123 -8.11 7.76 3.60
CA ASN A 123 -8.49 9.12 3.23
C ASN A 123 -9.79 9.10 2.42
N TYR A 124 -10.58 10.15 2.61
CA TYR A 124 -11.93 10.29 2.07
C TYR A 124 -12.05 11.48 1.13
N GLU A 125 -10.95 11.81 0.44
CA GLU A 125 -10.86 12.94 -0.48
C GLU A 125 -11.74 12.72 -1.72
N ASP A 126 -12.30 13.80 -2.28
CA ASP A 126 -12.91 13.76 -3.61
C ASP A 126 -11.82 13.80 -4.68
N LEU A 127 -11.38 12.62 -5.09
CA LEU A 127 -10.27 12.47 -6.05
C LEU A 127 -10.65 12.90 -7.48
N MET A 128 -11.93 13.00 -7.80
CA MET A 128 -12.39 13.44 -9.13
C MET A 128 -12.34 14.96 -9.29
N ASN A 129 -12.64 15.69 -8.23
CA ASN A 129 -12.70 17.16 -8.24
C ASN A 129 -11.53 17.81 -7.46
N ASP A 130 -10.45 17.06 -7.23
CA ASP A 130 -9.30 17.57 -6.49
C ASP A 130 -8.52 18.62 -7.30
N TYR A 131 -7.95 19.59 -6.58
CA TYR A 131 -7.08 20.62 -7.13
C TYR A 131 -5.81 20.05 -7.78
N PHE A 132 -5.27 18.96 -7.24
CA PHE A 132 -4.09 18.28 -7.74
C PHE A 132 -4.45 17.07 -8.59
N ASN A 133 -3.88 16.98 -9.79
CA ASN A 133 -4.02 15.81 -10.65
C ASN A 133 -3.21 14.60 -10.12
N SER A 134 -3.39 13.43 -10.72
CA SER A 134 -2.72 12.19 -10.33
C SER A 134 -1.20 12.30 -10.20
N TYR A 135 -0.54 12.91 -11.17
CA TYR A 135 0.91 13.12 -11.14
C TYR A 135 1.33 14.00 -9.96
N GLU A 136 0.65 15.11 -9.75
CA GLU A 136 0.91 16.05 -8.67
C GLU A 136 0.68 15.41 -7.30
N LYS A 137 -0.39 14.62 -7.15
CA LYS A 137 -0.66 13.81 -5.95
C LYS A 137 0.46 12.83 -5.66
N HIS A 138 1.00 12.16 -6.68
CA HIS A 138 2.14 11.27 -6.51
C HIS A 138 3.38 12.02 -6.01
N ILE A 139 3.69 13.20 -6.53
CA ILE A 139 4.81 14.03 -6.05
C ILE A 139 4.59 14.45 -4.60
N ILE A 140 3.39 14.91 -4.24
CA ILE A 140 3.03 15.28 -2.87
C ILE A 140 3.12 14.08 -1.92
N TRP A 141 2.63 12.92 -2.34
CA TRP A 141 2.71 11.70 -1.55
C TRP A 141 4.16 11.25 -1.30
N ARG A 142 5.01 11.32 -2.31
CA ARG A 142 6.46 11.05 -2.18
C ARG A 142 7.15 12.00 -1.19
N TYR A 143 6.78 13.27 -1.23
CA TYR A 143 7.26 14.26 -0.25
C TYR A 143 6.83 13.88 1.17
N LYS A 144 5.55 13.54 1.38
CA LYS A 144 4.98 13.21 2.70
C LYS A 144 5.56 11.93 3.32
N TYR A 145 5.66 10.87 2.53
CA TYR A 145 5.93 9.52 3.02
C TYR A 145 7.36 9.05 2.77
N LEU A 146 7.95 9.40 1.65
CA LEU A 146 9.32 8.98 1.32
C LEU A 146 10.38 9.99 1.78
N GLY A 147 9.97 11.15 2.28
CA GLY A 147 10.88 12.22 2.73
C GLY A 147 11.72 12.82 1.60
N ILE A 148 11.20 12.83 0.39
CA ILE A 148 11.87 13.46 -0.77
C ILE A 148 11.68 14.97 -0.64
N SER A 149 12.78 15.70 -0.41
CA SER A 149 12.74 17.14 -0.21
C SER A 149 12.64 17.92 -1.54
N GLN A 150 12.32 19.22 -1.43
CA GLN A 150 12.23 20.11 -2.61
C GLN A 150 13.56 20.27 -3.37
N GLU A 151 14.70 20.05 -2.70
CA GLU A 151 16.04 20.11 -3.30
C GLU A 151 16.38 18.86 -4.10
N GLN A 152 15.64 17.76 -3.89
CA GLN A 152 15.87 16.46 -4.52
C GLN A 152 15.00 16.23 -5.76
N VAL A 153 14.14 17.18 -6.11
CA VAL A 153 13.23 17.08 -7.24
C VAL A 153 13.56 18.10 -8.32
N ASN A 154 13.10 17.88 -9.54
CA ASN A 154 13.24 18.80 -10.65
C ASN A 154 12.41 20.09 -10.43
N LYS A 155 12.61 21.12 -11.27
CA LYS A 155 11.94 22.40 -11.17
C LYS A 155 10.41 22.29 -11.18
N LYS A 156 9.85 21.46 -12.06
CA LYS A 156 8.40 21.24 -12.18
C LYS A 156 7.80 20.66 -10.90
N ASP A 157 8.44 19.62 -10.35
CA ASP A 157 7.99 18.97 -9.12
C ASP A 157 8.13 19.91 -7.92
N LYS A 158 9.17 20.75 -7.90
CA LYS A 158 9.35 21.78 -6.87
C LYS A 158 8.21 22.81 -6.87
N GLU A 159 7.72 23.22 -8.04
CA GLU A 159 6.58 24.12 -8.15
C GLU A 159 5.29 23.49 -7.60
N ILE A 160 5.09 22.19 -7.83
CA ILE A 160 3.97 21.43 -7.25
C ILE A 160 4.05 21.41 -5.74
N LEU A 161 5.22 21.07 -5.17
CA LEU A 161 5.43 21.06 -3.72
C LEU A 161 5.26 22.43 -3.10
N ASN A 162 5.69 23.52 -3.77
CA ASN A 162 5.46 24.88 -3.30
C ASN A 162 3.97 25.21 -3.19
N ARG A 163 3.18 24.88 -4.22
CA ARG A 163 1.72 25.08 -4.19
C ARG A 163 1.07 24.29 -3.05
N TYR A 164 1.48 23.03 -2.86
CA TYR A 164 0.98 22.18 -1.80
C TYR A 164 1.31 22.75 -0.40
N ILE A 165 2.55 23.15 -0.16
CA ILE A 165 3.00 23.69 1.12
C ILE A 165 2.32 25.03 1.45
N LEU A 166 2.13 25.89 0.45
CA LEU A 166 1.39 27.14 0.62
C LEU A 166 -0.08 26.89 0.93
N GLY A 167 -0.74 25.97 0.21
CA GLY A 167 -2.13 25.58 0.46
C GLY A 167 -2.32 24.94 1.85
N ALA A 168 -1.43 24.06 2.26
CA ALA A 168 -1.48 23.43 3.59
C ALA A 168 -1.31 24.42 4.76
N ARG A 169 -0.71 25.59 4.53
CA ARG A 169 -0.62 26.66 5.54
C ARG A 169 -1.93 27.44 5.71
N THR A 170 -2.80 27.40 4.69
CA THR A 170 -4.06 28.14 4.67
C THR A 170 -5.26 27.34 5.20
N ILE A 171 -5.17 26.01 5.18
CA ILE A 171 -6.21 25.13 5.71
C ILE A 171 -5.96 24.96 7.22
N SER A 172 -6.87 25.47 8.04
CA SER A 172 -6.75 25.44 9.49
C SER A 172 -6.78 24.01 10.05
N ARG A 173 -6.05 23.79 11.13
CA ARG A 173 -5.93 22.53 11.91
C ARG A 173 -7.25 21.85 12.31
N GLN A 174 -8.38 22.50 12.14
CA GLN A 174 -9.66 22.09 12.68
C GLN A 174 -10.37 20.99 11.89
N GLU A 175 -10.20 20.95 10.56
CA GLU A 175 -10.83 19.91 9.72
C GLU A 175 -10.16 18.54 9.83
N TYR A 176 -8.90 18.49 10.27
CA TYR A 176 -8.15 17.23 10.42
C TYR A 176 -8.58 16.39 11.64
N TYR A 177 -9.20 17.01 12.64
CA TYR A 177 -9.55 16.33 13.89
C TYR A 177 -10.89 15.60 13.84
N GLU A 178 -11.84 16.05 13.06
CA GLU A 178 -13.19 15.48 13.07
C GLU A 178 -13.30 14.16 12.31
N ALA A 179 -12.48 13.93 11.27
CA ALA A 179 -12.42 12.67 10.54
C ALA A 179 -11.63 11.56 11.29
N GLY A 180 -10.74 11.95 12.23
CA GLY A 180 -9.76 11.05 12.85
C GLY A 180 -10.30 10.14 13.97
N ILE A 181 -11.42 10.49 14.59
CA ILE A 181 -11.86 9.85 15.85
C ILE A 181 -12.46 8.45 15.61
N TYR A 182 -13.14 8.21 14.51
CA TYR A 182 -13.74 6.90 14.19
C TYR A 182 -12.75 5.87 13.61
N ILE A 183 -11.64 6.32 13.08
CA ILE A 183 -10.61 5.48 12.42
C ILE A 183 -9.69 4.83 13.44
N LYS A 184 -9.44 5.49 14.56
CA LYS A 184 -8.49 5.07 15.59
C LYS A 184 -8.78 3.71 16.22
N ASP A 185 -10.05 3.34 16.34
CA ASP A 185 -10.44 2.08 16.98
C ASP A 185 -10.24 0.87 16.06
N ILE A 186 -10.44 1.02 14.75
CA ILE A 186 -10.19 -0.04 13.77
C ILE A 186 -8.67 -0.17 13.52
N GLU A 187 -7.95 0.95 13.44
CA GLU A 187 -6.48 0.98 13.31
C GLU A 187 -5.79 0.29 14.50
N ASN A 188 -6.23 0.57 15.71
CA ASN A 188 -5.69 -0.05 16.93
C ASN A 188 -6.00 -1.55 17.01
N MET A 189 -7.18 -2.00 16.56
CA MET A 189 -7.55 -3.42 16.53
C MET A 189 -6.74 -4.20 15.47
N VAL A 190 -6.54 -3.64 14.29
CA VAL A 190 -5.76 -4.28 13.23
C VAL A 190 -4.27 -4.28 13.58
N ALA A 191 -3.72 -3.17 14.07
CA ALA A 191 -2.31 -3.07 14.47
C ALA A 191 -1.95 -4.00 15.64
N TYR A 192 -2.85 -4.16 16.63
CA TYR A 192 -2.59 -5.00 17.80
C TYR A 192 -2.58 -6.49 17.46
N ASN A 193 -3.47 -6.96 16.60
CA ASN A 193 -3.57 -8.37 16.24
C ASN A 193 -2.53 -8.80 15.20
N THR A 194 -2.11 -7.90 14.32
CA THR A 194 -1.13 -8.22 13.27
C THR A 194 0.31 -8.19 13.76
N SER A 195 0.65 -7.43 14.81
CA SER A 195 2.03 -7.35 15.30
C SER A 195 2.56 -8.68 15.87
N LYS A 196 1.72 -9.47 16.56
CA LYS A 196 2.14 -10.77 17.16
C LYS A 196 2.23 -11.92 16.13
N GLU A 197 1.31 -11.97 15.17
CA GLU A 197 1.37 -12.98 14.10
C GLU A 197 2.51 -12.66 13.12
N TYR A 198 2.83 -11.40 12.96
CA TYR A 198 3.82 -10.86 12.05
C TYR A 198 5.27 -11.16 12.46
N GLU A 199 5.58 -11.11 13.76
CA GLU A 199 6.89 -11.54 14.27
C GLU A 199 7.12 -13.03 13.99
N LYS A 200 6.07 -13.83 14.08
CA LYS A 200 6.10 -15.28 13.83
C LYS A 200 6.27 -15.62 12.35
N ASP A 201 5.55 -14.92 11.47
CA ASP A 201 5.65 -15.08 10.01
C ASP A 201 7.02 -14.63 9.47
N GLN A 202 7.67 -13.62 10.06
CA GLN A 202 9.01 -13.20 9.65
C GLN A 202 10.10 -14.19 10.08
N GLU A 203 9.97 -14.88 11.19
CA GLU A 203 10.89 -15.94 11.57
C GLU A 203 10.75 -17.17 10.65
N GLU A 204 9.52 -17.48 10.23
CA GLU A 204 9.22 -18.58 9.32
C GLU A 204 9.64 -18.30 7.86
N TYR A 205 9.59 -17.03 7.43
CA TYR A 205 9.99 -16.58 6.07
C TYR A 205 11.43 -16.04 5.97
N LEU A 206 12.20 -15.98 7.06
CA LEU A 206 13.64 -15.75 7.00
C LEU A 206 14.31 -17.00 6.41
N PRO A 207 14.83 -16.97 5.18
CA PRO A 207 15.17 -18.17 4.47
C PRO A 207 16.49 -18.76 4.93
N GLU A 208 16.45 -19.83 5.69
CA GLU A 208 17.56 -20.80 5.66
C GLU A 208 17.54 -21.62 4.35
N ASN A 209 16.41 -21.68 3.65
CA ASN A 209 16.23 -22.36 2.36
C ASN A 209 15.92 -21.39 1.24
N LYS A 210 16.88 -20.54 0.86
CA LYS A 210 16.74 -19.69 -0.34
C LYS A 210 16.79 -20.51 -1.61
N PRO A 211 15.80 -20.43 -2.52
CA PRO A 211 16.01 -20.85 -3.90
C PRO A 211 17.18 -20.06 -4.48
N LYS A 212 18.05 -20.76 -5.20
CA LYS A 212 19.34 -20.25 -5.71
C LYS A 212 19.21 -19.08 -6.71
N SER A 213 18.00 -18.71 -7.12
CA SER A 213 17.75 -17.55 -7.99
C SER A 213 16.58 -16.71 -7.49
N LYS A 214 16.73 -15.38 -7.56
CA LYS A 214 15.68 -14.40 -7.19
C LYS A 214 14.42 -14.53 -8.07
N LYS A 215 14.58 -15.00 -9.32
CA LYS A 215 13.47 -15.34 -10.23
C LYS A 215 12.58 -16.43 -9.65
N ASN A 216 13.18 -17.47 -9.03
CA ASN A 216 12.44 -18.56 -8.41
C ASN A 216 11.65 -18.10 -7.16
N GLN A 217 12.11 -17.06 -6.44
CA GLN A 217 11.38 -16.52 -5.29
C GLN A 217 10.05 -15.89 -5.70
N ILE A 218 10.04 -15.13 -6.81
CA ILE A 218 8.79 -14.49 -7.29
C ILE A 218 7.87 -15.53 -7.95
N LEU A 219 8.40 -16.54 -8.61
CA LEU A 219 7.60 -17.63 -9.15
C LEU A 219 6.93 -18.45 -8.03
N LEU A 220 7.65 -18.75 -6.95
CA LEU A 220 7.09 -19.41 -5.76
C LEU A 220 6.02 -18.52 -5.09
N ALA A 221 6.26 -17.22 -5.01
CA ALA A 221 5.28 -16.26 -4.50
C ALA A 221 4.02 -16.20 -5.37
N ALA A 222 4.16 -16.24 -6.69
CA ALA A 222 3.03 -16.28 -7.61
C ALA A 222 2.19 -17.55 -7.42
N ASP A 223 2.84 -18.70 -7.25
CA ASP A 223 2.17 -19.98 -7.02
C ASP A 223 1.45 -20.01 -5.65
N GLU A 224 2.02 -19.44 -4.61
CA GLU A 224 1.36 -19.37 -3.30
C GLU A 224 0.19 -18.39 -3.30
N ILE A 225 0.32 -17.23 -3.96
CA ILE A 225 -0.79 -16.29 -4.16
C ILE A 225 -1.93 -16.97 -4.92
N LYS A 226 -1.62 -17.75 -5.95
CA LYS A 226 -2.61 -18.52 -6.72
C LYS A 226 -3.32 -19.55 -5.83
N LYS A 227 -2.58 -20.30 -5.00
CA LYS A 227 -3.16 -21.24 -4.03
C LYS A 227 -4.08 -20.56 -3.03
N LEU A 228 -3.71 -19.38 -2.52
CA LEU A 228 -4.55 -18.59 -1.63
C LEU A 228 -5.86 -18.16 -2.29
N GLN A 229 -5.80 -17.75 -3.57
CA GLN A 229 -6.99 -17.41 -4.36
C GLN A 229 -7.89 -18.63 -4.60
N GLU A 230 -7.33 -19.79 -4.91
CA GLU A 230 -8.08 -21.02 -5.10
C GLU A 230 -8.75 -21.52 -3.81
N GLN A 231 -8.16 -21.30 -2.65
CA GLN A 231 -8.75 -21.62 -1.33
C GLN A 231 -9.91 -20.67 -0.99
N GLU A 232 -9.84 -19.40 -1.39
CA GLU A 232 -10.93 -18.43 -1.20
C GLU A 232 -12.13 -18.72 -2.11
N GLY A 233 -11.89 -19.21 -3.33
CA GLY A 233 -12.95 -19.54 -4.31
C GLY A 233 -13.74 -20.81 -4.00
N ARG A 234 -13.30 -21.63 -3.03
CA ARG A 234 -13.95 -22.88 -2.60
C ARG A 234 -14.79 -22.73 -1.33
N LYS A 235 -14.95 -21.55 -0.81
CA LYS A 235 -15.83 -21.19 0.32
C LYS A 235 -16.99 -20.33 -0.13
#